data_fb4a34d395188e976a9fc2b71e641fd3
#
_entry.id   fb4a34d395188e976a9fc2b71e641fd3
#
_cell.length_a   1.000
_cell.length_b   1.000
_cell.length_c   1.000
_cell.angle_alpha   90.00
_cell.angle_beta   90.00
_cell.angle_gamma   90.00
#
_symmetry.space_group_name_H-M   'P 1'
#
loop_
_entity.id
_entity.type
_entity.pdbx_description
1 polymer ?
#
loop_
_entity_poly.entity_id
_entity_poly.type
_entity_poly.pdbx_seq_one_letter_code
_entity_poly.pdbx_strand_id
1 'polypeptide(L)'
;RLSLLRKTSEEQRALQQNSDLITAMSHDIRNPLTALLGYLDLAKNGQYRSEDELQSYLDAAYGKAEQLKTLTDELFRYSLLFGCKELPMQFEVYDARLLLEQLLGESRVQLQQQGFMVQLLLPQQEVQIEADVTYLKRVLDNLFDNIRKYADPAQSVAIAALIEDGALHICLSNSVNPASGRIESNKIGLRTCAKIMAQMSGGFKRYTENGKFTAEVILPIQAETMPSE
;
A
#
# COMPACT_ATOMS: atom_id res chain seq x y z
N ARG A 1 28.48 -31.75 -3.04
CA ARG A 1 28.71 -31.25 -4.41
C ARG A 1 27.39 -31.11 -5.18
N LEU A 2 26.53 -32.14 -5.20
CA LEU A 2 25.21 -32.11 -5.87
C LEU A 2 24.23 -31.07 -5.28
N SER A 3 24.24 -30.85 -3.98
CA SER A 3 23.41 -29.83 -3.30
C SER A 3 23.81 -28.40 -3.62
N LEU A 4 25.10 -28.14 -3.76
CA LEU A 4 25.65 -26.85 -4.18
C LEU A 4 25.30 -26.53 -5.65
N LEU A 5 25.38 -27.51 -6.54
CA LEU A 5 25.02 -27.34 -7.96
C LEU A 5 23.52 -27.10 -8.14
N ARG A 6 22.66 -27.74 -7.36
CA ARG A 6 21.21 -27.48 -7.35
C ARG A 6 20.90 -26.07 -6.86
N LYS A 7 21.53 -25.64 -5.77
CA LYS A 7 21.33 -24.28 -5.21
C LYS A 7 21.74 -23.18 -6.19
N THR A 8 22.89 -23.36 -6.88
CA THR A 8 23.36 -22.42 -7.91
C THR A 8 22.43 -22.37 -9.11
N SER A 9 21.86 -23.52 -9.53
CA SER A 9 20.93 -23.57 -10.66
C SER A 9 19.56 -22.96 -10.33
N GLU A 10 19.09 -23.09 -9.09
CA GLU A 10 17.85 -22.44 -8.59
C GLU A 10 18.03 -20.93 -8.48
N GLU A 11 19.16 -20.47 -7.97
CA GLU A 11 19.51 -19.05 -7.89
C GLU A 11 19.62 -18.41 -9.29
N GLN A 12 20.25 -19.10 -10.24
CA GLN A 12 20.35 -18.62 -11.62
C GLN A 12 18.98 -18.55 -12.31
N ARG A 13 18.10 -19.54 -12.11
CA ARG A 13 16.73 -19.53 -12.63
C ARG A 13 15.91 -18.37 -12.05
N ALA A 14 16.03 -18.14 -10.74
CA ALA A 14 15.34 -17.03 -10.07
C ALA A 14 15.82 -15.67 -10.60
N LEU A 15 17.12 -15.49 -10.82
CA LEU A 15 17.69 -14.28 -11.42
C LEU A 15 17.21 -14.07 -12.86
N GLN A 16 17.18 -15.14 -13.68
CA GLN A 16 16.70 -15.05 -15.05
C GLN A 16 15.21 -14.69 -15.10
N GLN A 17 14.36 -15.36 -14.31
CA GLN A 17 12.93 -15.04 -14.21
C GLN A 17 12.69 -13.61 -13.77
N ASN A 18 13.51 -13.09 -12.85
CA ASN A 18 13.43 -11.69 -12.39
C ASN A 18 13.79 -10.71 -13.51
N SER A 19 14.85 -11.01 -14.28
CA SER A 19 15.27 -10.22 -15.43
C SER A 19 14.23 -10.19 -16.56
N ASP A 20 13.67 -11.34 -16.88
CA ASP A 20 12.63 -11.47 -17.93
C ASP A 20 11.36 -10.70 -17.55
N LEU A 21 10.97 -10.76 -16.27
CA LEU A 21 9.83 -10.01 -15.77
C LEU A 21 10.06 -8.50 -15.83
N ILE A 22 11.23 -8.01 -15.35
CA ILE A 22 11.57 -6.57 -15.39
C ILE A 22 11.52 -6.07 -16.82
N THR A 23 12.00 -6.88 -17.79
CA THR A 23 11.97 -6.55 -19.21
C THR A 23 10.53 -6.45 -19.73
N ALA A 24 9.68 -7.44 -19.44
CA ALA A 24 8.28 -7.44 -19.82
C ALA A 24 7.53 -6.25 -19.20
N MET A 25 7.69 -6.01 -17.89
CA MET A 25 7.04 -4.90 -17.22
C MET A 25 7.54 -3.53 -17.69
N SER A 26 8.80 -3.41 -18.11
CA SER A 26 9.33 -2.17 -18.69
C SER A 26 8.61 -1.80 -19.99
N HIS A 27 8.26 -2.80 -20.79
CA HIS A 27 7.45 -2.61 -22.01
C HIS A 27 6.01 -2.20 -21.64
N ASP A 28 5.41 -2.89 -20.67
CA ASP A 28 4.03 -2.65 -20.23
C ASP A 28 3.84 -1.30 -19.54
N ILE A 29 4.88 -0.78 -18.90
CA ILE A 29 4.93 0.58 -18.33
C ILE A 29 5.11 1.64 -19.45
N ARG A 30 5.97 1.38 -20.43
CA ARG A 30 6.27 2.34 -21.50
C ARG A 30 5.04 2.68 -22.36
N ASN A 31 4.20 1.69 -22.63
CA ASN A 31 3.02 1.87 -23.49
C ASN A 31 2.02 2.89 -22.92
N PRO A 32 1.48 2.72 -21.68
CA PRO A 32 0.58 3.70 -21.10
C PRO A 32 1.25 5.05 -20.84
N LEU A 33 2.57 5.08 -20.54
CA LEU A 33 3.32 6.35 -20.38
C LEU A 33 3.37 7.12 -21.68
N THR A 34 3.65 6.47 -22.81
CA THR A 34 3.67 7.12 -24.12
C THR A 34 2.29 7.65 -24.50
N ALA A 35 1.22 6.90 -24.25
CA ALA A 35 -0.14 7.34 -24.49
C ALA A 35 -0.54 8.52 -23.60
N LEU A 36 -0.18 8.49 -22.31
CA LEU A 36 -0.40 9.58 -21.35
C LEU A 36 0.24 10.87 -21.86
N LEU A 37 1.53 10.80 -22.21
CA LEU A 37 2.26 11.96 -22.74
C LEU A 37 1.64 12.47 -24.04
N GLY A 38 1.19 11.56 -24.92
CA GLY A 38 0.52 11.95 -26.17
C GLY A 38 -0.77 12.75 -25.93
N TYR A 39 -1.64 12.30 -25.03
CA TYR A 39 -2.86 13.05 -24.69
C TYR A 39 -2.57 14.39 -24.03
N LEU A 40 -1.57 14.45 -23.13
CA LEU A 40 -1.16 15.70 -22.52
C LEU A 40 -0.54 16.67 -23.53
N ASP A 41 0.21 16.19 -24.51
CA ASP A 41 0.77 17.02 -25.59
C ASP A 41 -0.31 17.59 -26.50
N LEU A 42 -1.33 16.79 -26.87
CA LEU A 42 -2.49 17.26 -27.63
C LEU A 42 -3.23 18.37 -26.86
N ALA A 43 -3.50 18.15 -25.58
CA ALA A 43 -4.16 19.14 -24.73
C ALA A 43 -3.32 20.42 -24.58
N LYS A 44 -2.02 20.28 -24.28
CA LYS A 44 -1.10 21.39 -24.04
C LYS A 44 -0.89 22.28 -25.30
N ASN A 45 -0.84 21.65 -26.48
CA ASN A 45 -0.60 22.34 -27.74
C ASN A 45 -1.89 22.86 -28.39
N GLY A 46 -3.04 22.77 -27.69
CA GLY A 46 -4.32 23.27 -28.22
C GLY A 46 -4.84 22.46 -29.42
N GLN A 47 -4.43 21.22 -29.58
CA GLN A 47 -4.83 20.35 -30.69
C GLN A 47 -6.17 19.65 -30.38
N TYR A 48 -7.18 20.43 -30.06
CA TYR A 48 -8.56 19.99 -29.83
C TYR A 48 -9.54 20.97 -30.51
N ARG A 49 -10.73 20.48 -30.89
CA ARG A 49 -11.75 21.21 -31.63
C ARG A 49 -12.86 21.77 -30.75
N SER A 50 -13.01 21.21 -29.54
CA SER A 50 -14.02 21.56 -28.56
C SER A 50 -13.55 21.32 -27.15
N GLU A 51 -14.23 21.93 -26.19
CA GLU A 51 -14.00 21.70 -24.76
C GLU A 51 -14.26 20.25 -24.35
N ASP A 52 -15.25 19.60 -24.98
CA ASP A 52 -15.54 18.16 -24.78
C ASP A 52 -14.37 17.26 -25.24
N GLU A 53 -13.71 17.62 -26.36
CA GLU A 53 -12.55 16.89 -26.85
C GLU A 53 -11.35 17.06 -25.92
N LEU A 54 -11.14 18.27 -25.40
CA LEU A 54 -10.12 18.52 -24.37
C LEU A 54 -10.38 17.69 -23.12
N GLN A 55 -11.64 17.68 -22.64
CA GLN A 55 -12.01 16.85 -21.47
C GLN A 55 -11.77 15.38 -21.73
N SER A 56 -12.10 14.87 -22.92
CA SER A 56 -11.83 13.49 -23.32
C SER A 56 -10.34 13.14 -23.28
N TYR A 57 -9.44 14.06 -23.71
CA TYR A 57 -8.00 13.85 -23.62
C TYR A 57 -7.52 13.81 -22.18
N LEU A 58 -8.04 14.69 -21.31
CA LEU A 58 -7.70 14.69 -19.89
C LEU A 58 -8.16 13.41 -19.18
N ASP A 59 -9.37 12.94 -19.48
CA ASP A 59 -9.92 11.70 -18.94
C ASP A 59 -9.11 10.49 -19.41
N ALA A 60 -8.71 10.45 -20.69
CA ALA A 60 -7.86 9.42 -21.24
C ALA A 60 -6.46 9.43 -20.60
N ALA A 61 -5.88 10.61 -20.41
CA ALA A 61 -4.60 10.78 -19.73
C ALA A 61 -4.67 10.30 -18.28
N TYR A 62 -5.73 10.67 -17.56
CA TYR A 62 -5.96 10.21 -16.19
C TYR A 62 -6.08 8.69 -16.10
N GLY A 63 -6.85 8.06 -17.00
CA GLY A 63 -6.97 6.59 -17.07
C GLY A 63 -5.62 5.90 -17.33
N LYS A 64 -4.72 6.51 -18.13
CA LYS A 64 -3.38 5.97 -18.35
C LYS A 64 -2.47 6.15 -17.13
N ALA A 65 -2.61 7.23 -16.38
CA ALA A 65 -1.90 7.43 -15.12
C ALA A 65 -2.31 6.40 -14.05
N GLU A 66 -3.61 6.10 -13.92
CA GLU A 66 -4.11 5.04 -13.03
C GLU A 66 -3.62 3.65 -13.44
N GLN A 67 -3.55 3.37 -14.74
CA GLN A 67 -2.97 2.12 -15.26
C GLN A 67 -1.49 2.00 -14.89
N LEU A 68 -0.70 3.08 -15.03
CA LEU A 68 0.71 3.12 -14.64
C LEU A 68 0.90 2.88 -13.15
N LYS A 69 0.08 3.52 -12.32
CA LYS A 69 0.09 3.31 -10.87
C LYS A 69 -0.10 1.83 -10.54
N THR A 70 -1.10 1.18 -11.15
CA THR A 70 -1.37 -0.25 -10.93
C THR A 70 -0.17 -1.12 -11.32
N LEU A 71 0.42 -0.90 -12.50
CA LEU A 71 1.59 -1.66 -12.97
C LEU A 71 2.82 -1.48 -12.07
N THR A 72 3.07 -0.25 -11.61
CA THR A 72 4.18 0.03 -10.69
C THR A 72 3.99 -0.62 -9.33
N ASP A 73 2.75 -0.67 -8.83
CA ASP A 73 2.41 -1.37 -7.59
C ASP A 73 2.58 -2.89 -7.72
N GLU A 74 2.20 -3.47 -8.87
CA GLU A 74 2.42 -4.89 -9.17
C GLU A 74 3.92 -5.24 -9.25
N LEU A 75 4.71 -4.42 -9.94
CA LEU A 75 6.16 -4.57 -10.03
C LEU A 75 6.81 -4.53 -8.65
N PHE A 76 6.41 -3.57 -7.83
CA PHE A 76 6.90 -3.45 -6.48
C PHE A 76 6.54 -4.68 -5.62
N ARG A 77 5.28 -5.13 -5.67
CA ARG A 77 4.84 -6.33 -4.95
C ARG A 77 5.64 -7.57 -5.36
N TYR A 78 5.91 -7.71 -6.66
CA TYR A 78 6.72 -8.80 -7.16
C TYR A 78 8.17 -8.69 -6.68
N SER A 79 8.79 -7.54 -6.81
CA SER A 79 10.15 -7.26 -6.34
C SER A 79 10.30 -7.58 -4.85
N LEU A 80 9.32 -7.19 -4.04
CA LEU A 80 9.27 -7.52 -2.62
C LEU A 80 9.23 -9.02 -2.35
N LEU A 81 8.41 -9.74 -3.09
CA LEU A 81 8.17 -11.17 -2.81
C LEU A 81 9.31 -12.06 -3.30
N PHE A 82 9.94 -11.70 -4.42
CA PHE A 82 10.84 -12.58 -5.15
C PHE A 82 12.27 -12.04 -5.33
N GLY A 83 12.50 -10.74 -5.22
CA GLY A 83 13.75 -10.11 -5.64
C GLY A 83 14.63 -9.53 -4.51
N CYS A 84 14.08 -8.91 -3.51
CA CYS A 84 14.87 -8.18 -2.50
C CYS A 84 14.86 -8.89 -1.16
N LYS A 85 16.05 -9.20 -0.61
CA LYS A 85 16.19 -9.61 0.79
C LYS A 85 15.90 -8.45 1.72
N GLU A 86 16.36 -7.25 1.38
CA GLU A 86 16.22 -6.03 2.16
C GLU A 86 15.68 -4.88 1.30
N LEU A 87 14.81 -4.06 1.85
CA LEU A 87 14.29 -2.86 1.23
C LEU A 87 15.21 -1.69 1.56
N PRO A 88 15.46 -0.76 0.63
CA PRO A 88 16.20 0.47 0.91
C PRO A 88 15.31 1.42 1.71
N MET A 89 15.19 1.19 3.02
CA MET A 89 14.36 2.01 3.90
C MET A 89 15.14 3.21 4.45
N GLN A 90 14.44 4.34 4.54
CA GLN A 90 14.91 5.56 5.19
C GLN A 90 14.12 5.79 6.45
N PHE A 91 14.71 5.48 7.59
CA PHE A 91 14.07 5.61 8.88
C PHE A 91 14.23 7.02 9.43
N GLU A 92 13.13 7.58 9.89
CA GLU A 92 13.06 8.85 10.61
C GLU A 92 12.13 8.71 11.81
N VAL A 93 12.30 9.58 12.80
CA VAL A 93 11.52 9.60 14.03
C VAL A 93 10.36 10.58 13.88
N TYR A 94 9.15 10.13 14.20
CA TYR A 94 7.93 10.89 14.06
C TYR A 94 7.09 10.84 15.33
N ASP A 95 6.36 11.92 15.61
CA ASP A 95 5.21 11.85 16.47
C ASP A 95 4.15 10.95 15.84
N ALA A 96 3.77 9.88 16.56
CA ALA A 96 2.88 8.85 16.04
C ALA A 96 1.50 9.39 15.67
N ARG A 97 0.96 10.29 16.51
CA ARG A 97 -0.36 10.86 16.29
C ARG A 97 -0.40 11.78 15.08
N LEU A 98 0.54 12.71 14.98
CA LEU A 98 0.63 13.64 13.83
C LEU A 98 0.84 12.91 12.51
N LEU A 99 1.72 11.90 12.50
CA LEU A 99 1.95 11.09 11.32
C LEU A 99 0.68 10.33 10.90
N LEU A 100 -0.03 9.72 11.85
CA LEU A 100 -1.26 8.98 11.55
C LEU A 100 -2.39 9.91 11.08
N GLU A 101 -2.54 11.10 11.68
CA GLU A 101 -3.50 12.11 11.21
C GLU A 101 -3.26 12.45 9.72
N GLN A 102 -2.00 12.61 9.34
CA GLN A 102 -1.63 12.88 7.95
C GLN A 102 -1.88 11.68 7.03
N LEU A 103 -1.37 10.48 7.39
CA LEU A 103 -1.45 9.30 6.53
C LEU A 103 -2.88 8.76 6.36
N LEU A 104 -3.71 8.86 7.39
CA LEU A 104 -5.07 8.34 7.40
C LEU A 104 -6.10 9.37 6.88
N GLY A 105 -5.77 10.67 6.92
CA GLY A 105 -6.71 11.76 6.60
C GLY A 105 -7.28 11.66 5.18
N GLU A 106 -6.43 11.55 4.17
CA GLU A 106 -6.84 11.46 2.76
C GLU A 106 -7.68 10.20 2.50
N SER A 107 -7.21 9.05 2.96
CA SER A 107 -7.90 7.77 2.74
C SER A 107 -9.24 7.71 3.46
N ARG A 108 -9.36 8.33 4.64
CA ARG A 108 -10.61 8.48 5.36
C ARG A 108 -11.63 9.28 4.53
N VAL A 109 -11.22 10.43 3.99
CA VAL A 109 -12.10 11.27 3.15
C VAL A 109 -12.56 10.51 1.90
N GLN A 110 -11.67 9.78 1.23
CA GLN A 110 -12.00 8.96 0.08
C GLN A 110 -13.03 7.87 0.41
N LEU A 111 -12.88 7.15 1.54
CA LEU A 111 -13.85 6.16 1.98
C LEU A 111 -15.22 6.79 2.28
N GLN A 112 -15.25 7.96 2.93
CA GLN A 112 -16.49 8.70 3.21
C GLN A 112 -17.21 9.14 1.93
N GLN A 113 -16.48 9.60 0.92
CA GLN A 113 -17.03 9.93 -0.41
C GLN A 113 -17.61 8.70 -1.13
N GLN A 114 -17.11 7.51 -0.86
CA GLN A 114 -17.63 6.23 -1.36
C GLN A 114 -18.80 5.67 -0.52
N GLY A 115 -19.26 6.42 0.47
CA GLY A 115 -20.43 6.06 1.29
C GLY A 115 -20.11 5.26 2.55
N PHE A 116 -18.84 5.01 2.88
CA PHE A 116 -18.49 4.32 4.11
C PHE A 116 -18.59 5.24 5.33
N MET A 117 -19.15 4.74 6.41
CA MET A 117 -19.03 5.37 7.73
C MET A 117 -17.68 4.99 8.34
N VAL A 118 -16.81 5.97 8.59
CA VAL A 118 -15.47 5.73 9.14
C VAL A 118 -15.36 6.28 10.55
N GLN A 119 -15.07 5.42 11.50
CA GLN A 119 -14.74 5.76 12.88
C GLN A 119 -13.22 5.77 13.02
N LEU A 120 -12.64 6.86 13.50
CA LEU A 120 -11.20 7.02 13.72
C LEU A 120 -10.93 7.32 15.19
N LEU A 121 -10.12 6.49 15.82
CA LEU A 121 -9.60 6.67 17.16
C LEU A 121 -8.07 6.72 17.10
N LEU A 122 -7.48 7.83 17.54
CA LEU A 122 -6.03 8.02 17.62
C LEU A 122 -5.57 8.06 19.08
N PRO A 123 -4.30 7.69 19.36
CA PRO A 123 -3.78 7.72 20.71
C PRO A 123 -3.76 9.16 21.24
N GLN A 124 -4.05 9.31 22.54
CA GLN A 124 -3.96 10.60 23.23
C GLN A 124 -2.55 10.86 23.78
N GLN A 125 -1.76 9.81 23.95
CA GLN A 125 -0.39 9.89 24.43
C GLN A 125 0.53 10.34 23.31
N GLU A 126 1.45 11.24 23.62
CA GLU A 126 2.54 11.65 22.73
C GLU A 126 3.62 10.56 22.78
N VAL A 127 3.76 9.82 21.68
CA VAL A 127 4.79 8.79 21.54
C VAL A 127 5.49 8.95 20.22
N GLN A 128 6.78 8.63 20.21
CA GLN A 128 7.59 8.64 19.01
C GLN A 128 7.74 7.24 18.46
N ILE A 129 7.70 7.14 17.13
CA ILE A 129 7.98 5.92 16.37
C ILE A 129 9.05 6.19 15.35
N GLU A 130 9.86 5.19 15.07
CA GLU A 130 10.82 5.21 13.97
C GLU A 130 10.23 4.43 12.79
N ALA A 131 10.08 5.08 11.63
CA ALA A 131 9.46 4.47 10.48
C ALA A 131 9.99 5.06 9.17
N ASP A 132 9.91 4.28 8.10
CA ASP A 132 9.93 4.82 6.74
C ASP A 132 8.48 5.13 6.32
N VAL A 133 8.18 6.43 6.20
CA VAL A 133 6.83 6.94 5.90
C VAL A 133 6.34 6.44 4.53
N THR A 134 7.21 6.32 3.55
CA THR A 134 6.85 5.85 2.20
C THR A 134 6.35 4.40 2.24
N TYR A 135 7.06 3.55 2.97
CA TYR A 135 6.66 2.15 3.11
C TYR A 135 5.49 1.97 4.07
N LEU A 136 5.40 2.75 5.14
CA LEU A 136 4.24 2.74 6.05
C LEU A 136 2.97 3.18 5.33
N LYS A 137 3.02 4.29 4.54
CA LYS A 137 1.91 4.71 3.69
C LYS A 137 1.47 3.58 2.76
N ARG A 138 2.40 2.88 2.13
CA ARG A 138 2.11 1.77 1.23
C ARG A 138 1.42 0.59 1.93
N VAL A 139 1.77 0.30 3.19
CA VAL A 139 1.04 -0.68 4.01
C VAL A 139 -0.40 -0.22 4.22
N LEU A 140 -0.60 1.02 4.63
CA LEU A 140 -1.94 1.58 4.86
C LEU A 140 -2.77 1.62 3.58
N ASP A 141 -2.21 2.07 2.45
CA ASP A 141 -2.87 2.08 1.15
C ASP A 141 -3.36 0.68 0.74
N ASN A 142 -2.53 -0.37 0.95
CA ASN A 142 -2.96 -1.75 0.73
C ASN A 142 -4.15 -2.17 1.60
N LEU A 143 -4.21 -1.70 2.85
CA LEU A 143 -5.31 -2.00 3.75
C LEU A 143 -6.58 -1.24 3.37
N PHE A 144 -6.47 0.02 2.96
CA PHE A 144 -7.58 0.80 2.43
C PHE A 144 -8.13 0.23 1.12
N ASP A 145 -7.26 -0.26 0.24
CA ASP A 145 -7.67 -0.98 -0.98
C ASP A 145 -8.46 -2.26 -0.66
N ASN A 146 -8.06 -2.99 0.38
CA ASN A 146 -8.83 -4.14 0.85
C ASN A 146 -10.22 -3.72 1.36
N ILE A 147 -10.33 -2.65 2.13
CA ILE A 147 -11.61 -2.12 2.60
C ILE A 147 -12.49 -1.76 1.40
N ARG A 148 -11.98 -0.99 0.43
CA ARG A 148 -12.74 -0.62 -0.79
C ARG A 148 -13.27 -1.83 -1.57
N LYS A 149 -12.49 -2.92 -1.62
CA LYS A 149 -12.83 -4.12 -2.41
C LYS A 149 -13.78 -5.08 -1.70
N TYR A 150 -13.67 -5.17 -0.38
CA TYR A 150 -14.29 -6.29 0.36
C TYR A 150 -15.21 -5.87 1.50
N ALA A 151 -15.18 -4.60 1.94
CA ALA A 151 -16.03 -4.16 3.03
C ALA A 151 -17.47 -4.00 2.58
N ASP A 152 -18.38 -4.22 3.52
CA ASP A 152 -19.80 -3.91 3.35
C ASP A 152 -20.00 -2.39 3.57
N PRO A 153 -20.40 -1.62 2.54
CA PRO A 153 -20.60 -0.17 2.68
C PRO A 153 -21.75 0.20 3.63
N ALA A 154 -22.66 -0.74 3.90
CA ALA A 154 -23.74 -0.52 4.88
C ALA A 154 -23.25 -0.58 6.34
N GLN A 155 -22.01 -1.02 6.57
CA GLN A 155 -21.43 -1.17 7.89
C GLN A 155 -20.27 -0.16 8.09
N SER A 156 -20.02 0.18 9.37
CA SER A 156 -18.92 1.09 9.69
C SER A 156 -17.56 0.43 9.56
N VAL A 157 -16.60 1.19 9.06
CA VAL A 157 -15.17 0.87 9.10
C VAL A 157 -14.59 1.50 10.36
N ALA A 158 -13.92 0.72 11.20
CA ALA A 158 -13.23 1.20 12.38
C ALA A 158 -11.72 1.23 12.15
N ILE A 159 -11.12 2.38 12.42
CA ILE A 159 -9.66 2.57 12.41
C ILE A 159 -9.29 3.02 13.82
N ALA A 160 -8.48 2.24 14.52
CA ALA A 160 -8.05 2.56 15.87
C ALA A 160 -6.52 2.44 15.97
N ALA A 161 -5.89 3.45 16.54
CA ALA A 161 -4.48 3.39 16.92
C ALA A 161 -4.36 3.48 18.43
N LEU A 162 -3.75 2.46 19.03
CA LEU A 162 -3.63 2.28 20.48
C LEU A 162 -2.17 2.01 20.83
N ILE A 163 -1.78 2.39 22.05
CA ILE A 163 -0.46 2.07 22.59
C ILE A 163 -0.65 0.96 23.60
N GLU A 164 -0.04 -0.18 23.36
CA GLU A 164 -0.11 -1.37 24.18
C GLU A 164 1.25 -2.10 24.12
N ASP A 165 1.68 -2.66 25.26
CA ASP A 165 2.92 -3.45 25.39
C ASP A 165 4.18 -2.78 24.81
N GLY A 166 4.29 -1.44 24.88
CA GLY A 166 5.45 -0.71 24.35
C GLY A 166 5.47 -0.60 22.82
N ALA A 167 4.32 -0.77 22.18
CA ALA A 167 4.15 -0.64 20.73
C ALA A 167 2.90 0.17 20.37
N LEU A 168 2.93 0.78 19.19
CA LEU A 168 1.79 1.39 18.53
C LEU A 168 1.08 0.33 17.69
N HIS A 169 -0.18 0.06 18.00
CA HIS A 169 -1.05 -0.88 17.30
C HIS A 169 -2.05 -0.10 16.44
N ILE A 170 -1.99 -0.24 15.12
CA ILE A 170 -2.91 0.40 14.18
C ILE A 170 -3.83 -0.70 13.62
N CYS A 171 -5.09 -0.69 14.05
CA CYS A 171 -6.10 -1.67 13.70
C CYS A 171 -7.10 -1.10 12.71
N LEU A 172 -7.25 -1.74 11.54
CA LEU A 172 -8.29 -1.45 10.58
C LEU A 172 -9.27 -2.62 10.54
N SER A 173 -10.53 -2.35 10.84
CA SER A 173 -11.58 -3.38 10.95
C SER A 173 -12.79 -3.02 10.10
N ASN A 174 -13.31 -3.99 9.36
CA ASN A 174 -14.53 -3.85 8.57
C ASN A 174 -15.34 -5.14 8.52
N SER A 175 -16.65 -5.04 8.36
CA SER A 175 -17.49 -6.17 8.00
C SER A 175 -17.26 -6.55 6.54
N VAL A 176 -17.20 -7.87 6.27
CA VAL A 176 -16.99 -8.37 4.91
C VAL A 176 -18.34 -8.38 4.19
N ASN A 177 -18.38 -7.82 2.99
CA ASN A 177 -19.59 -7.82 2.16
C ASN A 177 -19.89 -9.25 1.68
N PRO A 178 -21.05 -9.84 2.02
CA PRO A 178 -21.41 -11.19 1.58
C PRO A 178 -21.51 -11.34 0.05
N ALA A 179 -21.82 -10.23 -0.65
CA ALA A 179 -21.94 -10.20 -2.10
C ALA A 179 -20.58 -10.08 -2.81
N SER A 180 -19.51 -9.77 -2.09
CA SER A 180 -18.17 -9.64 -2.68
C SER A 180 -17.58 -10.94 -3.21
N GLY A 181 -18.40 -12.03 -3.25
CA GLY A 181 -18.09 -13.30 -3.91
C GLY A 181 -16.66 -13.80 -3.64
N ARG A 182 -16.32 -15.01 -4.00
CA ARG A 182 -14.94 -15.50 -4.01
C ARG A 182 -14.11 -14.75 -5.08
N ILE A 183 -13.97 -13.43 -4.92
CA ILE A 183 -12.91 -12.70 -5.61
C ILE A 183 -11.63 -13.35 -5.07
N GLU A 184 -10.92 -14.06 -5.93
CA GLU A 184 -9.59 -14.57 -5.60
C GLU A 184 -8.78 -13.38 -5.09
N SER A 185 -8.81 -13.22 -3.77
CA SER A 185 -7.94 -12.24 -3.14
C SER A 185 -6.53 -12.74 -3.39
N ASN A 186 -5.85 -12.16 -4.35
CA ASN A 186 -4.41 -12.29 -4.45
C ASN A 186 -3.87 -11.83 -3.09
N LYS A 187 -3.60 -12.80 -2.21
CA LYS A 187 -3.07 -12.58 -0.84
C LYS A 187 -1.71 -11.84 -0.84
N ILE A 188 -1.32 -11.36 -2.02
CA ILE A 188 -0.06 -10.67 -2.30
C ILE A 188 0.04 -9.36 -1.51
N GLY A 189 -1.01 -8.51 -1.52
CA GLY A 189 -1.00 -7.24 -0.79
C GLY A 189 -0.76 -7.40 0.71
N LEU A 190 -1.46 -8.33 1.36
CA LEU A 190 -1.28 -8.59 2.80
C LEU A 190 0.07 -9.26 3.12
N ARG A 191 0.62 -10.08 2.22
CA ARG A 191 1.99 -10.63 2.35
C ARG A 191 3.03 -9.51 2.21
N THR A 192 2.80 -8.56 1.32
CA THR A 192 3.62 -7.36 1.16
C THR A 192 3.63 -6.53 2.44
N CYS A 193 2.45 -6.30 3.05
CA CYS A 193 2.36 -5.61 4.35
C CYS A 193 3.20 -6.31 5.41
N ALA A 194 3.05 -7.63 5.56
CA ALA A 194 3.81 -8.40 6.54
C ALA A 194 5.33 -8.29 6.32
N LYS A 195 5.80 -8.32 5.06
CA LYS A 195 7.23 -8.20 4.74
C LYS A 195 7.78 -6.80 5.03
N ILE A 196 7.03 -5.76 4.67
CA ILE A 196 7.40 -4.37 4.98
C ILE A 196 7.49 -4.18 6.49
N MET A 197 6.48 -4.59 7.24
CA MET A 197 6.46 -4.41 8.68
C MET A 197 7.57 -5.17 9.38
N ALA A 198 7.89 -6.38 8.94
CA ALA A 198 9.03 -7.15 9.48
C ALA A 198 10.37 -6.42 9.29
N GLN A 199 10.56 -5.69 8.21
CA GLN A 199 11.78 -4.90 7.98
C GLN A 199 11.80 -3.57 8.74
N MET A 200 10.64 -3.09 9.19
CA MET A 200 10.53 -1.97 10.14
C MET A 200 10.63 -2.41 11.61
N SER A 201 11.13 -3.62 11.88
CA SER A 201 11.15 -4.21 13.24
C SER A 201 9.77 -4.26 13.90
N GLY A 202 8.72 -4.15 13.09
CA GLY A 202 7.33 -4.17 13.49
C GLY A 202 6.66 -5.51 13.22
N GLY A 203 5.33 -5.53 13.39
CA GLY A 203 4.50 -6.71 13.19
C GLY A 203 3.30 -6.44 12.28
N PHE A 204 2.78 -7.53 11.72
CA PHE A 204 1.54 -7.51 10.95
C PHE A 204 0.70 -8.73 11.29
N LYS A 205 -0.52 -8.52 11.78
CA LYS A 205 -1.49 -9.57 12.05
C LYS A 205 -2.76 -9.34 11.26
N ARG A 206 -3.48 -10.41 10.98
CA ARG A 206 -4.80 -10.37 10.34
C ARG A 206 -5.65 -11.53 10.80
N TYR A 207 -6.91 -11.30 11.00
CA TYR A 207 -7.88 -12.33 11.37
C TYR A 207 -9.28 -11.95 10.88
N THR A 208 -10.14 -12.95 10.81
CA THR A 208 -11.57 -12.76 10.50
C THR A 208 -12.38 -13.50 11.53
N GLU A 209 -13.19 -12.76 12.27
CA GLU A 209 -14.08 -13.30 13.30
C GLU A 209 -15.49 -12.72 13.13
N ASN A 210 -16.49 -13.56 13.22
CA ASN A 210 -17.92 -13.17 13.12
C ASN A 210 -18.24 -12.29 11.90
N GLY A 211 -17.61 -12.59 10.73
CA GLY A 211 -17.80 -11.82 9.50
C GLY A 211 -17.07 -10.46 9.48
N LYS A 212 -16.28 -10.15 10.51
CA LYS A 212 -15.47 -8.95 10.59
C LYS A 212 -14.01 -9.26 10.31
N PHE A 213 -13.45 -8.63 9.31
CA PHE A 213 -12.02 -8.68 9.01
C PHE A 213 -11.28 -7.60 9.78
N THR A 214 -10.15 -7.96 10.39
CA THR A 214 -9.25 -7.01 11.06
C THR A 214 -7.83 -7.23 10.57
N ALA A 215 -7.17 -6.13 10.22
CA ALA A 215 -5.74 -6.06 9.98
C ALA A 215 -5.09 -5.17 11.03
N GLU A 216 -4.00 -5.62 11.61
CA GLU A 216 -3.26 -4.95 12.68
C GLU A 216 -1.81 -4.75 12.24
N VAL A 217 -1.37 -3.49 12.24
CA VAL A 217 0.00 -3.04 12.02
C VAL A 217 0.59 -2.67 13.37
N ILE A 218 1.77 -3.19 13.68
CA ILE A 218 2.43 -2.99 14.98
C ILE A 218 3.79 -2.34 14.73
N LEU A 219 4.05 -1.23 15.41
CA LEU A 219 5.32 -0.50 15.35
C LEU A 219 5.85 -0.32 16.79
N PRO A 220 7.14 -0.60 17.04
CA PRO A 220 7.74 -0.32 18.34
C PRO A 220 7.73 1.20 18.58
N ILE A 221 7.38 1.62 19.80
CA ILE A 221 7.57 3.00 20.21
C ILE A 221 9.03 3.19 20.69
N GLN A 222 9.57 4.38 20.44
CA GLN A 222 10.86 4.72 21.02
C GLN A 222 10.67 4.99 22.53
N ALA A 223 11.51 4.37 23.34
CA ALA A 223 11.55 4.73 24.74
C ALA A 223 11.96 6.22 24.84
N GLU A 224 11.23 7.00 25.67
CA GLU A 224 11.65 8.36 25.98
C GLU A 224 13.11 8.32 26.46
N THR A 225 14.01 8.85 25.67
CA THR A 225 15.35 9.19 26.17
C THR A 225 15.16 10.32 27.17
N MET A 226 15.11 9.98 28.46
CA MET A 226 15.22 10.98 29.51
C MET A 226 16.47 11.82 29.22
N PRO A 227 16.36 13.15 29.13
CA PRO A 227 17.56 13.98 29.03
C PRO A 227 18.45 13.67 30.23
N SER A 228 19.67 13.21 29.96
CA SER A 228 20.71 13.10 30.98
C SER A 228 20.95 14.48 31.54
N GLU A 229 20.60 14.68 32.83
CA GLU A 229 20.95 15.85 33.61
C GLU A 229 22.46 16.15 33.62
#